data_5e60e3761fffd3f1c3bfb5f3d10f33a8
#
_entry.id   5e60e3761fffd3f1c3bfb5f3d10f33a8
#
_cell.length_a   1.000
_cell.length_b   1.000
_cell.length_c   1.000
_cell.angle_alpha   90.00
_cell.angle_beta   90.00
_cell.angle_gamma   90.00
#
_symmetry.space_group_name_H-M   'P 1'
#
loop_
_entity.id
_entity.type
_entity.pdbx_description
1 polymer ?
#
loop_
_entity_poly.entity_id
_entity_poly.type
_entity_poly.pdbx_seq_one_letter_code
_entity_poly.pdbx_strand_id
1 'polypeptide(L)'
;GVLGSDSCFSENYPRFNDLSLLVNTIRHSDLVINLGSTMAHDAAILDKPCLYLNYDPVVNSVFKVEDIYNFQHFRSMENLKAVGWINSKEEILQKIVSALINPLQVGKDRKKWLKKIVLHPIENSSRMLHKKILECISVS
;
A
#
# COMPACT_ATOMS: atom_id res chain seq x y z
N GLY A 1 -0.05 -2.07 17.85
CA GLY A 1 0.32 -3.37 18.42
C GLY A 1 1.36 -3.21 19.52
N VAL A 2 1.29 -4.02 20.56
CA VAL A 2 2.34 -4.07 21.58
C VAL A 2 3.40 -5.04 21.08
N LEU A 3 4.57 -4.52 20.74
CA LEU A 3 5.77 -5.34 20.55
C LEU A 3 6.22 -5.79 21.95
N GLY A 4 5.92 -7.04 22.31
CA GLY A 4 6.65 -7.71 23.40
C GLY A 4 8.07 -7.96 22.92
N SER A 5 9.08 -7.81 23.79
CA SER A 5 10.50 -7.98 23.47
C SER A 5 10.88 -9.36 22.91
N ASP A 6 10.01 -10.35 23.05
CA ASP A 6 10.22 -11.75 22.64
C ASP A 6 9.12 -12.29 21.72
N SER A 7 8.19 -11.42 21.24
CA SER A 7 7.11 -11.88 20.37
C SER A 7 7.56 -11.98 18.91
N CYS A 8 7.30 -13.10 18.28
CA CYS A 8 7.45 -13.26 16.84
C CYS A 8 6.51 -12.26 16.13
N PHE A 9 6.93 -11.74 14.96
CA PHE A 9 6.13 -10.81 14.16
C PHE A 9 4.71 -11.36 13.88
N SER A 10 4.55 -12.68 13.79
CA SER A 10 3.27 -13.37 13.61
C SER A 10 2.31 -13.26 14.80
N GLU A 11 2.79 -12.84 15.97
CA GLU A 11 1.97 -12.71 17.20
C GLU A 11 1.44 -11.29 17.42
N ASN A 12 1.77 -10.36 16.51
CA ASN A 12 1.29 -8.99 16.60
C ASN A 12 -0.09 -8.85 15.94
N TYR A 13 -1.11 -8.66 16.75
CA TYR A 13 -2.46 -8.38 16.29
C TYR A 13 -2.74 -6.88 16.31
N PRO A 14 -3.20 -6.28 15.17
CA PRO A 14 -3.57 -4.88 15.15
C PRO A 14 -4.78 -4.65 16.08
N ARG A 15 -4.71 -3.59 16.88
CA ARG A 15 -5.82 -3.11 17.71
C ARG A 15 -6.59 -2.03 16.94
N PHE A 16 -7.81 -1.73 17.39
CA PHE A 16 -8.61 -0.67 16.78
C PHE A 16 -7.88 0.69 16.75
N ASN A 17 -7.12 0.99 17.80
CA ASN A 17 -6.31 2.22 17.86
C ASN A 17 -5.18 2.24 16.83
N ASP A 18 -4.58 1.10 16.50
CA ASP A 18 -3.53 0.99 15.48
C ASP A 18 -4.10 1.30 14.10
N LEU A 19 -5.32 0.83 13.81
CA LEU A 19 -6.02 1.14 12.58
C LEU A 19 -6.34 2.64 12.47
N SER A 20 -6.84 3.24 13.55
CA SER A 20 -7.11 4.67 13.62
C SER A 20 -5.83 5.50 13.43
N LEU A 21 -4.72 5.06 14.03
CA LEU A 21 -3.42 5.70 13.88
C LEU A 21 -2.95 5.64 12.42
N LEU A 22 -3.01 4.46 11.79
CA LEU A 22 -2.63 4.27 10.39
C LEU A 22 -3.42 5.19 9.46
N VAL A 23 -4.75 5.15 9.57
CA VAL A 23 -5.64 5.96 8.73
C VAL A 23 -5.38 7.45 8.92
N ASN A 24 -5.24 7.92 10.16
CA ASN A 24 -4.97 9.33 10.44
C ASN A 24 -3.57 9.75 9.96
N THR A 25 -2.56 8.90 10.13
CA THR A 25 -1.21 9.17 9.63
C THR A 25 -1.23 9.39 8.12
N ILE A 26 -1.86 8.49 7.36
CA ILE A 26 -1.96 8.63 5.90
C ILE A 26 -2.81 9.85 5.52
N ARG A 27 -3.94 10.07 6.19
CA ARG A 27 -4.83 11.21 5.92
C ARG A 27 -4.14 12.55 6.06
N HIS A 28 -3.29 12.70 7.06
CA HIS A 28 -2.58 13.94 7.37
C HIS A 28 -1.17 14.01 6.78
N SER A 29 -0.73 13.00 6.02
CA SER A 29 0.49 13.07 5.23
C SER A 29 0.23 13.66 3.85
N ASP A 30 1.23 14.30 3.26
CA ASP A 30 1.19 14.81 1.90
C ASP A 30 1.71 13.77 0.88
N LEU A 31 2.48 12.81 1.35
CA LEU A 31 3.13 11.79 0.54
C LEU A 31 3.36 10.54 1.38
N VAL A 32 3.18 9.36 0.78
CA VAL A 32 3.54 8.07 1.36
C VAL A 32 4.75 7.52 0.61
N ILE A 33 5.78 7.11 1.35
CA ILE A 33 6.96 6.43 0.79
C ILE A 33 7.11 5.08 1.48
N ASN A 34 7.24 4.02 0.70
CA ASN A 34 7.45 2.69 1.28
C ASN A 34 8.19 1.74 0.32
N LEU A 35 8.50 0.55 0.82
CA LEU A 35 9.13 -0.53 0.08
C LEU A 35 8.11 -1.65 -0.11
N GLY A 36 7.38 -1.63 -1.23
CA GLY A 36 6.46 -2.70 -1.59
C GLY A 36 5.44 -3.04 -0.50
N SER A 37 4.77 -2.04 0.07
CA SER A 37 3.75 -2.24 1.09
C SER A 37 2.35 -2.05 0.53
N THR A 38 1.40 -2.86 1.02
CA THR A 38 -0.04 -2.69 0.75
C THR A 38 -0.61 -1.36 1.26
N MET A 39 0.13 -0.63 2.10
CA MET A 39 -0.19 0.74 2.50
C MET A 39 -0.39 1.69 1.30
N ALA A 40 0.15 1.36 0.13
CA ALA A 40 -0.11 2.11 -1.09
C ALA A 40 -1.59 2.05 -1.53
N HIS A 41 -2.32 0.97 -1.19
CA HIS A 41 -3.76 0.89 -1.41
C HIS A 41 -4.51 1.85 -0.48
N ASP A 42 -4.09 1.92 0.79
CA ASP A 42 -4.67 2.84 1.78
C ASP A 42 -4.41 4.30 1.37
N ALA A 43 -3.20 4.58 0.86
CA ALA A 43 -2.87 5.87 0.27
C ALA A 43 -3.76 6.19 -0.94
N ALA A 44 -4.00 5.21 -1.82
CA ALA A 44 -4.86 5.38 -2.99
C ALA A 44 -6.34 5.62 -2.62
N ILE A 45 -6.84 4.98 -1.55
CA ILE A 45 -8.19 5.21 -1.00
C ILE A 45 -8.33 6.67 -0.53
N LEU A 46 -7.30 7.20 0.15
CA LEU A 46 -7.27 8.55 0.67
C LEU A 46 -6.77 9.59 -0.36
N ASP A 47 -6.63 9.18 -1.62
CA ASP A 47 -6.15 9.99 -2.75
C ASP A 47 -4.77 10.61 -2.54
N LYS A 48 -3.90 9.95 -1.75
CA LYS A 48 -2.53 10.39 -1.49
C LYS A 48 -1.55 9.81 -2.50
N PRO A 49 -0.54 10.59 -2.95
CA PRO A 49 0.54 10.06 -3.78
C PRO A 49 1.38 9.06 -2.99
N CYS A 50 1.85 8.02 -3.68
CA CYS A 50 2.72 7.02 -3.09
C CYS A 50 3.97 6.83 -3.95
N LEU A 51 5.14 6.81 -3.33
CA LEU A 51 6.43 6.49 -3.95
C LEU A 51 6.91 5.13 -3.43
N TYR A 52 7.33 4.27 -4.34
CA TYR A 52 7.97 3.00 -4.02
C TYR A 52 9.49 3.10 -4.23
N LEU A 53 10.25 2.60 -3.26
CA LEU A 53 11.69 2.40 -3.41
C LEU A 53 11.92 1.20 -4.34
N ASN A 54 12.69 1.41 -5.40
CA ASN A 54 12.99 0.41 -6.42
C ASN A 54 14.51 0.26 -6.63
N TYR A 55 15.24 0.23 -5.53
CA TYR A 55 16.67 -0.04 -5.54
C TYR A 55 17.10 -0.70 -4.23
N ASP A 56 18.13 -1.53 -4.32
CA ASP A 56 18.74 -2.17 -3.16
C ASP A 56 19.79 -1.24 -2.55
N PRO A 57 19.63 -0.78 -1.29
CA PRO A 57 20.60 0.10 -0.65
C PRO A 57 21.91 -0.62 -0.30
N VAL A 58 21.88 -1.96 -0.25
CA VAL A 58 23.01 -2.82 0.10
C VAL A 58 23.29 -3.80 -1.03
N VAL A 59 24.52 -3.78 -1.53
CA VAL A 59 24.94 -4.52 -2.74
C VAL A 59 24.77 -6.04 -2.64
N ASN A 60 24.80 -6.62 -1.45
CA ASN A 60 24.68 -8.08 -1.23
C ASN A 60 23.48 -8.42 -0.34
N SER A 61 22.36 -7.75 -0.50
CA SER A 61 21.13 -8.10 0.21
C SER A 61 20.64 -9.49 -0.18
N VAL A 62 20.27 -10.30 0.82
CA VAL A 62 19.64 -11.62 0.60
C VAL A 62 18.26 -11.46 -0.05
N PHE A 63 17.55 -10.38 0.28
CA PHE A 63 16.28 -10.01 -0.32
C PHE A 63 16.48 -8.83 -1.25
N LYS A 64 16.12 -9.01 -2.50
CA LYS A 64 16.16 -7.94 -3.50
C LYS A 64 14.81 -7.25 -3.60
N VAL A 65 14.86 -5.96 -3.84
CA VAL A 65 13.64 -5.16 -4.05
C VAL A 65 12.82 -5.68 -5.23
N GLU A 66 13.49 -6.16 -6.27
CA GLU A 66 12.85 -6.77 -7.44
C GLU A 66 11.95 -7.96 -7.05
N ASP A 67 12.37 -8.80 -6.10
CA ASP A 67 11.60 -9.96 -5.65
C ASP A 67 10.28 -9.54 -5.01
N ILE A 68 10.26 -8.41 -4.30
CA ILE A 68 9.05 -7.88 -3.66
C ILE A 68 8.00 -7.50 -4.71
N TYR A 69 8.42 -6.80 -5.78
CA TYR A 69 7.48 -6.33 -6.80
C TYR A 69 7.00 -7.42 -7.74
N ASN A 70 7.62 -8.61 -7.72
CA ASN A 70 7.17 -9.79 -8.42
C ASN A 70 6.03 -10.52 -7.70
N PHE A 71 5.70 -10.20 -6.45
CA PHE A 71 4.54 -10.77 -5.77
C PHE A 71 3.25 -10.43 -6.51
N GLN A 72 2.33 -11.40 -6.56
CA GLN A 72 1.10 -11.32 -7.36
C GLN A 72 0.27 -10.05 -7.09
N HIS A 73 0.18 -9.61 -5.84
CA HIS A 73 -0.62 -8.43 -5.51
C HIS A 73 -0.01 -7.12 -6.05
N PHE A 74 1.33 -7.03 -6.21
CA PHE A 74 1.97 -5.88 -6.86
C PHE A 74 1.90 -5.95 -8.38
N ARG A 75 1.85 -7.15 -8.97
CA ARG A 75 1.65 -7.34 -10.40
C ARG A 75 0.29 -6.81 -10.87
N SER A 76 -0.66 -6.63 -9.97
CA SER A 76 -1.96 -6.01 -10.27
C SER A 76 -1.85 -4.59 -10.83
N MET A 77 -0.74 -3.87 -10.58
CA MET A 77 -0.48 -2.54 -11.15
C MET A 77 0.25 -2.57 -12.50
N GLU A 78 0.49 -3.76 -13.07
CA GLU A 78 1.10 -3.89 -14.38
C GLU A 78 0.33 -3.05 -15.42
N ASN A 79 1.07 -2.32 -16.26
CA ASN A 79 0.55 -1.36 -17.24
C ASN A 79 -0.22 -0.15 -16.64
N LEU A 80 -0.11 0.09 -15.33
CA LEU A 80 -0.65 1.26 -14.66
C LEU A 80 0.45 2.11 -14.05
N LYS A 81 0.27 3.42 -14.09
CA LYS A 81 1.07 4.37 -13.31
C LYS A 81 0.42 4.54 -11.92
N ALA A 82 0.38 3.46 -11.14
CA ALA A 82 -0.32 3.41 -9.85
C ALA A 82 0.46 4.07 -8.72
N VAL A 83 1.78 4.06 -8.79
CA VAL A 83 2.72 4.67 -7.84
C VAL A 83 3.81 5.42 -8.61
N GLY A 84 4.57 6.25 -7.91
CA GLY A 84 5.85 6.75 -8.42
C GLY A 84 6.99 5.83 -7.98
N TRP A 85 8.09 5.84 -8.73
CA TRP A 85 9.25 4.99 -8.48
C TRP A 85 10.48 5.82 -8.17
N ILE A 86 11.23 5.41 -7.14
CA ILE A 86 12.55 5.93 -6.77
C ILE A 86 13.55 4.82 -7.11
N ASN A 87 14.31 4.98 -8.19
CA ASN A 87 15.19 3.92 -8.70
C ASN A 87 16.62 4.03 -8.18
N SER A 88 16.96 5.12 -7.49
CA SER A 88 18.26 5.27 -6.85
C SER A 88 18.17 6.24 -5.67
N LYS A 89 19.21 6.22 -4.82
CA LYS A 89 19.32 7.13 -3.69
C LYS A 89 19.37 8.61 -4.13
N GLU A 90 19.99 8.88 -5.25
CA GLU A 90 20.17 10.22 -5.79
C GLU A 90 18.84 10.84 -6.26
N GLU A 91 17.87 10.00 -6.65
CA GLU A 91 16.55 10.46 -7.10
C GLU A 91 15.62 10.87 -5.95
N ILE A 92 15.90 10.45 -4.71
CA ILE A 92 14.97 10.59 -3.57
C ILE A 92 14.46 12.02 -3.44
N LEU A 93 15.36 12.98 -3.32
CA LEU A 93 14.98 14.39 -3.10
C LEU A 93 14.13 14.94 -4.25
N GLN A 94 14.56 14.70 -5.49
CA GLN A 94 13.86 15.15 -6.67
C GLN A 94 12.43 14.55 -6.77
N LYS A 95 12.29 13.25 -6.49
CA LYS A 95 11.00 12.56 -6.53
C LYS A 95 10.05 13.04 -5.44
N ILE A 96 10.56 13.28 -4.22
CA ILE A 96 9.77 13.83 -3.11
C ILE A 96 9.28 15.24 -3.48
N VAL A 97 10.18 16.13 -3.87
CA VAL A 97 9.82 17.51 -4.25
C VAL A 97 8.80 17.52 -5.39
N SER A 98 9.01 16.71 -6.42
CA SER A 98 8.07 16.59 -7.54
C SER A 98 6.69 16.08 -7.09
N ALA A 99 6.66 15.12 -6.16
CA ALA A 99 5.41 14.58 -5.64
C ALA A 99 4.64 15.59 -4.77
N LEU A 100 5.34 16.41 -4.00
CA LEU A 100 4.73 17.47 -3.19
C LEU A 100 4.18 18.62 -4.03
N ILE A 101 4.89 18.99 -5.13
CA ILE A 101 4.45 20.06 -6.02
C ILE A 101 3.29 19.59 -6.91
N ASN A 102 3.35 18.37 -7.42
CA ASN A 102 2.39 17.82 -8.37
C ASN A 102 1.81 16.46 -7.92
N PRO A 103 1.09 16.40 -6.81
CA PRO A 103 0.64 15.13 -6.21
C PRO A 103 -0.29 14.31 -7.12
N LEU A 104 -1.02 14.96 -8.03
CA LEU A 104 -1.94 14.29 -8.95
C LEU A 104 -1.21 13.58 -10.11
N GLN A 105 0.02 13.97 -10.42
CA GLN A 105 0.82 13.33 -11.46
C GLN A 105 1.51 12.06 -10.97
N VAL A 106 1.76 11.96 -9.67
CA VAL A 106 2.34 10.75 -9.06
C VAL A 106 1.24 9.72 -8.84
N GLY A 107 1.42 8.56 -9.45
CA GLY A 107 0.42 7.50 -9.35
C GLY A 107 -0.93 7.90 -9.96
N LYS A 108 -0.94 8.54 -11.12
CA LYS A 108 -2.15 9.04 -11.79
C LYS A 108 -3.21 7.97 -12.05
N ASP A 109 -2.80 6.70 -12.12
CA ASP A 109 -3.69 5.55 -12.29
C ASP A 109 -4.04 4.86 -10.95
N ARG A 110 -3.69 5.45 -9.78
CA ARG A 110 -3.94 4.85 -8.46
C ARG A 110 -5.41 4.49 -8.24
N LYS A 111 -6.34 5.32 -8.73
CA LYS A 111 -7.79 5.02 -8.65
C LYS A 111 -8.20 3.84 -9.55
N LYS A 112 -7.57 3.68 -10.73
CA LYS A 112 -7.80 2.52 -11.59
C LYS A 112 -7.23 1.25 -10.95
N TRP A 113 -6.06 1.34 -10.35
CA TRP A 113 -5.45 0.24 -9.62
C TRP A 113 -6.30 -0.18 -8.42
N LEU A 114 -6.77 0.79 -7.63
CA LEU A 114 -7.67 0.54 -6.51
C LEU A 114 -8.92 -0.25 -6.94
N LYS A 115 -9.52 0.10 -8.07
CA LYS A 115 -10.68 -0.64 -8.62
C LYS A 115 -10.39 -2.10 -8.98
N LYS A 116 -9.15 -2.45 -9.28
CA LYS A 116 -8.76 -3.85 -9.51
C LYS A 116 -8.62 -4.64 -8.21
N ILE A 117 -8.25 -3.98 -7.11
CA ILE A 117 -7.91 -4.63 -5.84
C ILE A 117 -9.10 -4.67 -4.89
N VAL A 118 -9.84 -3.57 -4.81
CA VAL A 118 -10.94 -3.41 -3.86
C VAL A 118 -12.27 -3.63 -4.54
N LEU A 119 -13.11 -4.45 -3.91
CA LEU A 119 -14.46 -4.69 -4.38
C LEU A 119 -15.28 -3.40 -4.26
N HIS A 120 -15.90 -2.99 -5.36
CA HIS A 120 -16.70 -1.76 -5.40
C HIS A 120 -18.20 -2.03 -5.26
N PRO A 121 -18.91 -1.09 -4.64
CA PRO A 121 -18.43 0.16 -4.02
C PRO A 121 -17.71 -0.09 -2.68
N ILE A 122 -16.67 0.68 -2.41
CA ILE A 122 -15.80 0.51 -1.22
C ILE A 122 -16.61 0.60 0.08
N GLU A 123 -17.55 1.52 0.13
CA GLU A 123 -18.42 1.79 1.30
C GLU A 123 -19.27 0.56 1.68
N ASN A 124 -19.51 -0.32 0.73
CA ASN A 124 -20.29 -1.55 0.92
C ASN A 124 -19.43 -2.81 1.05
N SER A 125 -18.11 -2.71 1.02
CA SER A 125 -17.21 -3.87 0.99
C SER A 125 -17.45 -4.83 2.16
N SER A 126 -17.56 -4.32 3.39
CA SER A 126 -17.86 -5.13 4.58
C SER A 126 -19.21 -5.81 4.51
N ARG A 127 -20.24 -5.12 4.01
CA ARG A 127 -21.58 -5.67 3.83
C ARG A 127 -21.60 -6.78 2.78
N MET A 128 -20.89 -6.57 1.68
CA MET A 128 -20.77 -7.56 0.60
C MET A 128 -20.03 -8.81 1.07
N LEU A 129 -18.94 -8.64 1.82
CA LEU A 129 -18.22 -9.74 2.43
C LEU A 129 -19.10 -10.54 3.38
N HIS A 130 -19.81 -9.85 4.29
CA HIS A 130 -20.75 -10.49 5.22
C HIS A 130 -21.81 -11.30 4.47
N LYS A 131 -22.43 -10.73 3.43
CA LYS A 131 -23.40 -11.42 2.60
C LYS A 131 -22.81 -12.69 1.96
N LYS A 132 -21.59 -12.61 1.42
CA LYS A 132 -20.91 -13.77 0.83
C LYS A 132 -20.61 -14.87 1.83
N ILE A 133 -20.20 -14.52 3.04
CA ILE A 133 -20.00 -15.50 4.12
C ILE A 133 -21.31 -16.23 4.45
N LEU A 134 -22.41 -15.50 4.59
CA LEU A 134 -23.72 -16.10 4.86
C LEU A 134 -24.18 -17.02 3.72
N GLU A 135 -23.99 -16.64 2.47
CA GLU A 135 -24.27 -17.49 1.31
C GLU A 135 -23.50 -18.81 1.37
N CYS A 136 -22.21 -18.78 1.73
CA CYS A 136 -21.39 -20.00 1.86
C CYS A 136 -21.86 -20.93 2.98
N ILE A 137 -22.31 -20.38 4.12
CA ILE A 137 -22.79 -21.16 5.27
C ILE A 137 -24.17 -21.77 4.96
N SER A 138 -25.01 -21.08 4.18
CA SER A 138 -26.39 -21.52 3.88
C SER A 138 -26.45 -22.68 2.87
N VAL A 139 -25.36 -22.99 2.19
CA VAL A 139 -25.25 -24.06 1.17
C VAL A 139 -24.71 -25.36 1.79
N SER A 140 -24.34 -25.33 3.08
CA SER A 140 -23.87 -26.50 3.84
C SER A 140 -25.01 -27.15 4.61
#